data_40340b898992234ac2c030d0517ba138
#
_entry.id   40340b898992234ac2c030d0517ba138
#
_cell.length_a   1.000
_cell.length_b   1.000
_cell.length_c   1.000
_cell.angle_alpha   90.00
_cell.angle_beta   90.00
_cell.angle_gamma   90.00
#
_symmetry.space_group_name_H-M   'P 1'
#
loop_
_entity.id
_entity.type
_entity.pdbx_description
1 polymer ?
#
loop_
_entity_poly.entity_id
_entity_poly.type
_entity_poly.pdbx_seq_one_letter_code
_entity_poly.pdbx_strand_id
1 'polypeptide(L)'
;MFNVQRSMFNIEKIRQDFPILSRDVYGKPLIYLDNAATTQKPLCVLDAMRDEYLNVNANVHRGVHYLSQQATDLHEAAREKVRQFINAHKIEEIVFTRGTTEAINLVASSFCESQMQAGDEVLVTEMEHHSNIVSWQLQAQKRGIVVRHLPITDDGRLACGDSLATYITPRTKLLSIAHVSNVLGTVNPVADIIKIAHEHDIPVLVDGAQSAPHFRVDVQAMDCDFFAFSGHKMYGPTGIGVLYGKEEWLEKLPPYQGGGEMIDKVTWEKTTFERLPFKFEAGTPDYVATHGLATAIDYINDIGFDAIQQHEQELTRYCMEQLLTIPDMHIYGPIGNLSPSHPLTFSSLMKDAVVSFNVGDIHHLDMGTLLDRLGIAVRTGHHCAQPLMNRLGISGTVRASFALYNTKEEIDALVAGIRRVSQMF
;
A
#
# COMPACT_ATOMS: atom_id res chain seq x y z
N MET A 1 23.73 7.76 -28.36
CA MET A 1 23.84 6.46 -27.67
C MET A 1 24.41 6.73 -26.28
N PHE A 2 23.59 6.98 -25.29
CA PHE A 2 24.03 7.10 -23.91
C PHE A 2 24.05 5.70 -23.32
N ASN A 3 25.26 5.23 -23.06
CA ASN A 3 25.52 3.99 -22.34
C ASN A 3 25.22 4.25 -20.85
N VAL A 4 23.94 4.10 -20.44
CA VAL A 4 23.59 4.06 -19.04
C VAL A 4 24.08 2.68 -18.54
N GLN A 5 25.26 2.65 -17.94
CA GLN A 5 25.66 1.53 -17.10
C GLN A 5 24.57 1.41 -16.01
N ARG A 6 23.65 0.44 -16.17
CA ARG A 6 22.76 0.02 -15.09
C ARG A 6 23.68 -0.31 -13.89
N SER A 7 23.59 0.45 -12.81
CA SER A 7 24.24 0.09 -11.56
C SER A 7 23.69 -1.28 -11.17
N MET A 8 24.56 -2.29 -11.06
CA MET A 8 24.12 -3.62 -10.63
C MET A 8 23.49 -3.46 -9.24
N PHE A 9 22.28 -4.00 -9.04
CA PHE A 9 21.62 -4.05 -7.75
C PHE A 9 22.56 -4.67 -6.72
N ASN A 10 23.04 -3.87 -5.79
CA ASN A 10 24.02 -4.28 -4.78
C ASN A 10 23.39 -4.24 -3.40
N ILE A 11 22.93 -5.40 -2.94
CA ILE A 11 22.23 -5.56 -1.67
C ILE A 11 23.06 -5.10 -0.46
N GLU A 12 24.36 -5.36 -0.45
CA GLU A 12 25.25 -4.96 0.66
C GLU A 12 25.34 -3.44 0.78
N LYS A 13 25.44 -2.74 -0.34
CA LYS A 13 25.43 -1.27 -0.38
C LYS A 13 24.08 -0.72 0.06
N ILE A 14 22.98 -1.28 -0.45
CA ILE A 14 21.62 -0.88 -0.09
C ILE A 14 21.39 -1.01 1.42
N ARG A 15 21.81 -2.12 2.03
CA ARG A 15 21.63 -2.35 3.48
C ARG A 15 22.35 -1.31 4.35
N GLN A 16 23.46 -0.74 3.88
CA GLN A 16 24.18 0.33 4.60
C GLN A 16 23.37 1.61 4.74
N ASP A 17 22.43 1.86 3.83
CA ASP A 17 21.51 3.00 3.88
C ASP A 17 20.47 2.86 5.00
N PHE A 18 20.32 1.65 5.59
CA PHE A 18 19.34 1.32 6.63
C PHE A 18 20.02 0.89 7.94
N PRO A 19 20.54 1.82 8.78
CA PRO A 19 21.32 1.50 9.98
C PRO A 19 20.61 0.59 10.98
N ILE A 20 19.29 0.64 11.05
CA ILE A 20 18.47 -0.21 11.93
C ILE A 20 18.66 -1.70 11.66
N LEU A 21 18.99 -2.10 10.42
CA LEU A 21 19.22 -3.49 10.05
C LEU A 21 20.51 -4.08 10.63
N SER A 22 21.41 -3.23 11.14
CA SER A 22 22.62 -3.65 11.84
C SER A 22 22.43 -3.80 13.35
N ARG A 23 21.19 -3.63 13.84
CA ARG A 23 20.88 -3.69 15.28
C ARG A 23 20.78 -5.13 15.76
N ASP A 24 21.22 -5.36 16.98
CA ASP A 24 20.94 -6.61 17.71
C ASP A 24 19.60 -6.51 18.49
N VAL A 25 18.86 -7.62 18.49
CA VAL A 25 17.63 -7.83 19.26
C VAL A 25 17.81 -9.12 20.07
N TYR A 26 17.69 -9.03 21.39
CA TYR A 26 17.99 -10.14 22.32
C TYR A 26 19.38 -10.78 22.14
N GLY A 27 20.37 -9.95 21.77
CA GLY A 27 21.74 -10.41 21.51
C GLY A 27 21.91 -11.22 20.22
N LYS A 28 21.01 -11.03 19.25
CA LYS A 28 21.02 -11.65 17.92
C LYS A 28 20.83 -10.58 16.84
N PRO A 29 21.41 -10.74 15.65
CA PRO A 29 21.14 -9.83 14.54
C PRO A 29 19.64 -9.74 14.24
N LEU A 30 19.17 -8.51 14.01
CA LEU A 30 17.78 -8.28 13.58
C LEU A 30 17.55 -8.83 12.17
N ILE A 31 16.55 -9.69 12.04
CA ILE A 31 15.97 -10.12 10.77
C ILE A 31 14.57 -9.52 10.65
N TYR A 32 14.42 -8.49 9.82
CA TYR A 32 13.18 -7.74 9.71
C TYR A 32 12.36 -8.18 8.49
N LEU A 33 11.29 -8.92 8.72
CA LEU A 33 10.39 -9.50 7.71
C LEU A 33 8.94 -9.05 7.87
N ASP A 34 8.69 -7.83 8.42
CA ASP A 34 7.35 -7.24 8.57
C ASP A 34 7.14 -6.00 7.69
N ASN A 35 7.69 -6.02 6.46
CA ASN A 35 7.69 -4.88 5.54
C ASN A 35 6.30 -4.49 5.04
N ALA A 36 5.39 -5.44 4.87
CA ALA A 36 4.00 -5.17 4.49
C ALA A 36 3.21 -4.39 5.58
N ALA A 37 3.73 -4.32 6.81
CA ALA A 37 3.20 -3.42 7.84
C ALA A 37 3.83 -2.02 7.74
N THR A 38 5.16 -1.93 7.68
CA THR A 38 5.93 -0.71 7.43
C THR A 38 7.34 -1.09 7.01
N THR A 39 7.92 -0.39 6.03
CA THR A 39 9.33 -0.57 5.66
C THR A 39 10.26 0.21 6.59
N GLN A 40 11.55 -0.14 6.64
CA GLN A 40 12.57 0.69 7.27
C GLN A 40 12.86 1.93 6.41
N LYS A 41 13.50 2.94 7.01
CA LYS A 41 13.74 4.24 6.37
C LYS A 41 15.23 4.39 6.05
N PRO A 42 15.58 4.73 4.79
CA PRO A 42 16.98 5.01 4.46
C PRO A 42 17.44 6.33 5.07
N LEU A 43 18.73 6.45 5.32
CA LEU A 43 19.34 7.65 5.91
C LEU A 43 18.98 8.92 5.14
N CYS A 44 18.96 8.89 3.81
CA CYS A 44 18.63 10.06 2.98
C CYS A 44 17.26 10.65 3.31
N VAL A 45 16.25 9.81 3.58
CA VAL A 45 14.90 10.25 3.99
C VAL A 45 14.93 10.90 5.38
N LEU A 46 15.65 10.27 6.32
CA LEU A 46 15.78 10.81 7.68
C LEU A 46 16.53 12.14 7.69
N ASP A 47 17.58 12.24 6.90
CA ASP A 47 18.39 13.45 6.75
C ASP A 47 17.60 14.58 6.08
N ALA A 48 16.85 14.30 5.00
CA ALA A 48 16.03 15.29 4.34
C ALA A 48 15.01 15.92 5.31
N MET A 49 14.31 15.09 6.08
CA MET A 49 13.34 15.57 7.09
C MET A 49 14.00 16.37 8.21
N ARG A 50 15.15 15.88 8.71
CA ARG A 50 15.91 16.61 9.73
C ARG A 50 16.38 17.96 9.21
N ASP A 51 16.94 18.00 8.00
CA ASP A 51 17.52 19.20 7.42
C ASP A 51 16.44 20.25 7.10
N GLU A 52 15.24 19.84 6.71
CA GLU A 52 14.11 20.76 6.54
C GLU A 52 13.71 21.42 7.86
N TYR A 53 13.56 20.66 8.96
CA TYR A 53 13.28 21.22 10.27
C TYR A 53 14.37 22.17 10.77
N LEU A 54 15.62 21.87 10.48
CA LEU A 54 16.75 22.69 10.96
C LEU A 54 16.95 23.97 10.15
N ASN A 55 16.62 23.97 8.85
CA ASN A 55 17.05 25.01 7.94
C ASN A 55 15.92 25.76 7.21
N VAL A 56 14.73 25.15 7.04
CA VAL A 56 13.65 25.67 6.17
C VAL A 56 12.30 25.71 6.87
N ASN A 57 12.18 25.28 8.13
CA ASN A 57 10.91 25.12 8.82
C ASN A 57 10.07 26.41 8.87
N ALA A 58 8.97 26.43 8.11
CA ALA A 58 7.98 27.50 8.08
C ALA A 58 6.64 26.96 7.55
N ASN A 59 5.53 27.64 7.90
CA ASN A 59 4.24 27.30 7.29
C ASN A 59 4.25 27.58 5.79
N VAL A 60 3.61 26.71 5.03
CA VAL A 60 3.56 26.75 3.55
C VAL A 60 2.42 27.65 3.03
N HIS A 61 2.46 28.02 1.76
CA HIS A 61 1.48 28.74 0.94
C HIS A 61 1.19 30.20 1.36
N ARG A 62 0.99 30.50 2.62
CA ARG A 62 0.48 31.83 3.07
C ARG A 62 1.52 32.79 3.61
N GLY A 63 2.72 32.32 3.86
CA GLY A 63 3.80 33.18 4.34
C GLY A 63 4.44 33.98 3.21
N VAL A 64 4.68 35.28 3.43
CA VAL A 64 5.34 36.16 2.45
C VAL A 64 6.85 36.30 2.68
N HIS A 65 7.41 35.50 3.59
CA HIS A 65 8.83 35.55 3.93
C HIS A 65 9.60 34.37 3.31
N TYR A 66 10.92 34.52 3.21
CA TYR A 66 11.82 33.62 2.51
C TYR A 66 11.67 32.15 2.90
N LEU A 67 11.65 31.83 4.22
CA LEU A 67 11.51 30.43 4.67
C LEU A 67 10.18 29.80 4.26
N SER A 68 9.07 30.57 4.32
CA SER A 68 7.77 30.07 3.86
C SER A 68 7.76 29.77 2.37
N GLN A 69 8.43 30.61 1.58
CA GLN A 69 8.55 30.34 0.13
C GLN A 69 9.35 29.06 -0.12
N GLN A 70 10.49 28.87 0.57
CA GLN A 70 11.29 27.64 0.43
C GLN A 70 10.54 26.39 0.87
N ALA A 71 9.81 26.42 1.99
CA ALA A 71 9.01 25.31 2.46
C ALA A 71 7.88 24.98 1.48
N THR A 72 7.24 26.00 0.90
CA THR A 72 6.21 25.83 -0.14
C THR A 72 6.80 25.19 -1.39
N ASP A 73 7.97 25.65 -1.85
CA ASP A 73 8.64 25.11 -3.04
C ASP A 73 8.98 23.62 -2.84
N LEU A 74 9.46 23.21 -1.65
CA LEU A 74 9.74 21.81 -1.33
C LEU A 74 8.46 20.97 -1.31
N HIS A 75 7.41 21.47 -0.69
CA HIS A 75 6.11 20.79 -0.59
C HIS A 75 5.48 20.57 -1.96
N GLU A 76 5.44 21.60 -2.82
CA GLU A 76 4.86 21.48 -4.17
C GLU A 76 5.76 20.67 -5.12
N ALA A 77 7.09 20.76 -4.98
CA ALA A 77 8.00 19.86 -5.69
C ALA A 77 7.77 18.38 -5.32
N ALA A 78 7.43 18.11 -4.05
CA ALA A 78 7.06 16.76 -3.62
C ALA A 78 5.77 16.28 -4.30
N ARG A 79 4.76 17.16 -4.45
CA ARG A 79 3.52 16.85 -5.18
C ARG A 79 3.79 16.51 -6.64
N GLU A 80 4.60 17.32 -7.33
CA GLU A 80 4.99 17.04 -8.71
C GLU A 80 5.75 15.71 -8.83
N LYS A 81 6.61 15.38 -7.87
CA LYS A 81 7.34 14.13 -7.84
C LYS A 81 6.40 12.92 -7.67
N VAL A 82 5.39 13.04 -6.81
CA VAL A 82 4.34 12.03 -6.67
C VAL A 82 3.56 11.88 -7.99
N ARG A 83 3.18 12.98 -8.63
CA ARG A 83 2.49 12.96 -9.94
C ARG A 83 3.27 12.13 -10.96
N GLN A 84 4.58 12.39 -11.07
CA GLN A 84 5.46 11.66 -12.01
C GLN A 84 5.63 10.19 -11.60
N PHE A 85 5.72 9.91 -10.31
CA PHE A 85 5.94 8.56 -9.77
C PHE A 85 4.81 7.59 -10.15
N ILE A 86 3.56 8.03 -10.10
CA ILE A 86 2.39 7.22 -10.47
C ILE A 86 1.88 7.51 -11.88
N ASN A 87 2.58 8.35 -12.65
CA ASN A 87 2.20 8.80 -13.99
C ASN A 87 0.81 9.45 -14.03
N ALA A 88 0.45 10.29 -13.04
CA ALA A 88 -0.79 11.05 -13.08
C ALA A 88 -0.72 12.16 -14.14
N HIS A 89 -1.87 12.52 -14.72
CA HIS A 89 -1.92 13.49 -15.83
C HIS A 89 -1.64 14.92 -15.34
N LYS A 90 -2.26 15.32 -14.23
CA LYS A 90 -2.20 16.66 -13.67
C LYS A 90 -1.76 16.65 -12.20
N ILE A 91 -1.16 17.75 -11.77
CA ILE A 91 -0.76 17.94 -10.37
C ILE A 91 -1.99 18.10 -9.44
N GLU A 92 -3.08 18.63 -9.98
CA GLU A 92 -4.37 18.80 -9.32
C GLU A 92 -5.04 17.48 -8.92
N GLU A 93 -4.60 16.36 -9.52
CA GLU A 93 -5.08 15.02 -9.23
C GLU A 93 -4.40 14.38 -8.00
N ILE A 94 -3.41 15.07 -7.40
CA ILE A 94 -2.64 14.58 -6.26
C ILE A 94 -3.07 15.30 -4.99
N VAL A 95 -3.69 14.57 -4.07
CA VAL A 95 -4.11 15.05 -2.76
C VAL A 95 -3.27 14.39 -1.67
N PHE A 96 -2.61 15.16 -0.84
CA PHE A 96 -1.89 14.64 0.31
C PHE A 96 -2.85 14.28 1.44
N THR A 97 -2.62 13.12 2.04
CA THR A 97 -3.38 12.57 3.16
C THR A 97 -2.44 12.02 4.21
N ARG A 98 -2.94 11.59 5.37
CA ARG A 98 -2.11 10.94 6.40
C ARG A 98 -1.76 9.48 6.08
N GLY A 99 -2.30 8.93 5.00
CA GLY A 99 -2.08 7.56 4.55
C GLY A 99 -3.27 7.02 3.78
N THR A 100 -3.14 5.79 3.26
CA THR A 100 -4.19 5.08 2.50
C THR A 100 -5.54 5.05 3.22
N THR A 101 -5.53 4.85 4.54
CA THR A 101 -6.78 4.82 5.33
C THR A 101 -7.55 6.13 5.23
N GLU A 102 -6.87 7.28 5.35
CA GLU A 102 -7.53 8.58 5.19
C GLU A 102 -7.97 8.80 3.74
N ALA A 103 -7.13 8.47 2.76
CA ALA A 103 -7.46 8.58 1.35
C ALA A 103 -8.76 7.83 0.99
N ILE A 104 -8.90 6.58 1.45
CA ILE A 104 -10.12 5.79 1.25
C ILE A 104 -11.32 6.41 2.00
N ASN A 105 -11.13 6.90 3.23
CA ASN A 105 -12.20 7.55 3.98
C ASN A 105 -12.65 8.87 3.34
N LEU A 106 -11.73 9.64 2.74
CA LEU A 106 -12.06 10.84 1.97
C LEU A 106 -12.98 10.48 0.80
N VAL A 107 -12.58 9.52 -0.04
CA VAL A 107 -13.40 9.06 -1.17
C VAL A 107 -14.74 8.53 -0.64
N ALA A 108 -14.73 7.65 0.36
CA ALA A 108 -15.96 7.06 0.91
C ALA A 108 -16.94 8.13 1.42
N SER A 109 -16.43 9.14 2.14
CA SER A 109 -17.29 10.21 2.67
C SER A 109 -17.85 11.09 1.55
N SER A 110 -16.97 11.64 0.70
CA SER A 110 -17.32 12.62 -0.32
C SER A 110 -18.13 11.99 -1.46
N PHE A 111 -17.77 10.78 -1.87
CA PHE A 111 -18.49 10.05 -2.93
C PHE A 111 -19.90 9.64 -2.48
N CYS A 112 -20.02 9.05 -1.29
CA CYS A 112 -21.35 8.68 -0.77
C CYS A 112 -22.22 9.91 -0.51
N GLU A 113 -21.64 11.07 -0.21
CA GLU A 113 -22.39 12.30 0.00
C GLU A 113 -23.02 12.84 -1.28
N SER A 114 -22.27 12.81 -2.38
CA SER A 114 -22.64 13.51 -3.61
C SER A 114 -23.12 12.59 -4.73
N GLN A 115 -22.76 11.31 -4.72
CA GLN A 115 -22.99 10.38 -5.83
C GLN A 115 -23.89 9.19 -5.47
N MET A 116 -24.24 9.01 -4.17
CA MET A 116 -24.99 7.85 -3.73
C MET A 116 -26.23 8.22 -2.92
N GLN A 117 -27.22 7.35 -2.97
CA GLN A 117 -28.42 7.40 -2.13
C GLN A 117 -28.61 6.09 -1.36
N ALA A 118 -29.55 6.07 -0.42
CA ALA A 118 -29.85 4.87 0.36
C ALA A 118 -30.24 3.70 -0.56
N GLY A 119 -29.63 2.53 -0.32
CA GLY A 119 -29.78 1.32 -1.11
C GLY A 119 -28.84 1.21 -2.31
N ASP A 120 -28.03 2.24 -2.64
CA ASP A 120 -26.94 2.09 -3.59
C ASP A 120 -25.81 1.23 -3.02
N GLU A 121 -25.06 0.59 -3.91
CA GLU A 121 -24.09 -0.44 -3.55
C GLU A 121 -22.65 -0.01 -3.84
N VAL A 122 -21.75 -0.35 -2.91
CA VAL A 122 -20.30 -0.37 -3.13
C VAL A 122 -19.84 -1.83 -3.16
N LEU A 123 -19.11 -2.22 -4.20
CA LEU A 123 -18.44 -3.52 -4.28
C LEU A 123 -17.04 -3.42 -3.72
N VAL A 124 -16.66 -4.35 -2.85
CA VAL A 124 -15.29 -4.59 -2.38
C VAL A 124 -14.91 -6.04 -2.65
N THR A 125 -13.72 -6.51 -2.23
CA THR A 125 -13.40 -7.95 -2.33
C THR A 125 -13.32 -8.60 -0.94
N GLU A 126 -13.41 -9.93 -0.86
CA GLU A 126 -13.21 -10.66 0.40
C GLU A 126 -11.78 -10.55 0.96
N MET A 127 -10.80 -10.08 0.16
CA MET A 127 -9.41 -9.97 0.59
C MET A 127 -8.99 -8.55 1.05
N GLU A 128 -9.95 -7.61 1.16
CA GLU A 128 -9.64 -6.22 1.48
C GLU A 128 -9.06 -6.04 2.89
N HIS A 129 -8.16 -5.06 3.00
CA HIS A 129 -7.76 -4.50 4.28
C HIS A 129 -8.94 -3.79 4.96
N HIS A 130 -8.97 -3.77 6.30
CA HIS A 130 -10.05 -3.12 7.07
C HIS A 130 -10.32 -1.66 6.64
N SER A 131 -9.29 -0.91 6.22
CA SER A 131 -9.49 0.46 5.71
C SER A 131 -10.40 0.53 4.50
N ASN A 132 -10.40 -0.52 3.67
CA ASN A 132 -11.24 -0.62 2.47
C ASN A 132 -12.57 -1.37 2.69
N ILE A 133 -12.89 -1.69 3.92
CA ILE A 133 -14.19 -2.26 4.34
C ILE A 133 -14.90 -1.31 5.29
N VAL A 134 -14.22 -0.95 6.38
CA VAL A 134 -14.84 -0.20 7.50
C VAL A 134 -15.22 1.22 7.08
N SER A 135 -14.45 1.87 6.21
CA SER A 135 -14.80 3.20 5.67
C SER A 135 -16.16 3.18 4.97
N TRP A 136 -16.45 2.14 4.18
CA TRP A 136 -17.74 1.95 3.51
C TRP A 136 -18.86 1.54 4.48
N GLN A 137 -18.56 0.67 5.46
CA GLN A 137 -19.51 0.29 6.51
C GLN A 137 -19.95 1.50 7.35
N LEU A 138 -19.04 2.45 7.62
CA LEU A 138 -19.40 3.71 8.29
C LEU A 138 -20.36 4.55 7.44
N GLN A 139 -20.21 4.57 6.13
CA GLN A 139 -21.16 5.24 5.23
C GLN A 139 -22.48 4.46 5.14
N ALA A 140 -22.46 3.13 5.15
CA ALA A 140 -23.66 2.31 5.20
C ALA A 140 -24.49 2.64 6.45
N GLN A 141 -23.87 2.78 7.61
CA GLN A 141 -24.56 3.17 8.85
C GLN A 141 -25.12 4.60 8.79
N LYS A 142 -24.41 5.55 8.17
CA LYS A 142 -24.80 6.95 8.12
C LYS A 142 -25.82 7.26 7.03
N ARG A 143 -25.73 6.60 5.86
CA ARG A 143 -26.44 6.98 4.64
C ARG A 143 -27.32 5.85 4.05
N GLY A 144 -27.26 4.65 4.63
CA GLY A 144 -28.07 3.51 4.18
C GLY A 144 -27.62 2.89 2.87
N ILE A 145 -26.36 3.10 2.45
CA ILE A 145 -25.76 2.36 1.33
C ILE A 145 -25.49 0.90 1.72
N VAL A 146 -25.26 0.05 0.74
CA VAL A 146 -24.99 -1.39 0.94
C VAL A 146 -23.56 -1.71 0.53
N VAL A 147 -22.81 -2.40 1.38
CA VAL A 147 -21.50 -2.92 1.05
C VAL A 147 -21.63 -4.38 0.64
N ARG A 148 -21.27 -4.69 -0.60
CA ARG A 148 -21.24 -6.06 -1.14
C ARG A 148 -19.80 -6.48 -1.41
N HIS A 149 -19.55 -7.78 -1.45
CA HIS A 149 -18.19 -8.28 -1.71
C HIS A 149 -18.16 -9.28 -2.87
N LEU A 150 -17.03 -9.27 -3.58
CA LEU A 150 -16.65 -10.23 -4.60
C LEU A 150 -15.93 -11.40 -3.91
N PRO A 151 -16.33 -12.66 -4.19
CA PRO A 151 -15.71 -13.81 -3.56
C PRO A 151 -14.29 -14.08 -4.09
N ILE A 152 -13.53 -14.81 -3.28
CA ILE A 152 -12.24 -15.37 -3.68
C ILE A 152 -12.32 -16.88 -3.81
N THR A 153 -11.43 -17.44 -4.64
CA THR A 153 -11.19 -18.89 -4.75
C THR A 153 -10.39 -19.39 -3.54
N ASP A 154 -10.33 -20.71 -3.36
CA ASP A 154 -9.57 -21.30 -2.23
C ASP A 154 -8.05 -21.07 -2.35
N ASP A 155 -7.53 -20.83 -3.55
CA ASP A 155 -6.15 -20.43 -3.78
C ASP A 155 -5.91 -18.92 -3.66
N GLY A 156 -6.93 -18.15 -3.20
CA GLY A 156 -6.80 -16.74 -2.86
C GLY A 156 -6.78 -15.77 -4.04
N ARG A 157 -7.36 -16.14 -5.18
CA ARG A 157 -7.59 -15.26 -6.33
C ARG A 157 -9.03 -14.76 -6.34
N LEU A 158 -9.33 -13.71 -7.10
CA LEU A 158 -10.72 -13.32 -7.32
C LEU A 158 -11.46 -14.40 -8.09
N ALA A 159 -12.61 -14.84 -7.56
CA ALA A 159 -13.42 -15.88 -8.16
C ALA A 159 -14.29 -15.39 -9.33
N CYS A 160 -14.35 -14.07 -9.56
CA CYS A 160 -15.24 -13.49 -10.56
C CYS A 160 -14.66 -13.44 -11.98
N GLY A 161 -13.32 -13.32 -12.18
CA GLY A 161 -12.72 -13.28 -13.53
C GLY A 161 -13.58 -12.51 -14.55
N ASP A 162 -13.84 -13.10 -15.70
CA ASP A 162 -14.72 -12.56 -16.75
C ASP A 162 -16.20 -12.44 -16.31
N SER A 163 -16.58 -13.02 -15.18
CA SER A 163 -17.94 -12.96 -14.64
C SER A 163 -18.18 -11.77 -13.69
N LEU A 164 -17.23 -10.85 -13.54
CA LEU A 164 -17.39 -9.65 -12.70
C LEU A 164 -18.71 -8.90 -13.00
N ALA A 165 -19.07 -8.79 -14.28
CA ALA A 165 -20.32 -8.15 -14.71
C ALA A 165 -21.57 -8.74 -14.03
N THR A 166 -21.55 -10.01 -13.60
CA THR A 166 -22.70 -10.64 -12.93
C THR A 166 -22.88 -10.16 -11.48
N TYR A 167 -21.87 -9.58 -10.90
CA TYR A 167 -21.92 -8.95 -9.55
C TYR A 167 -22.35 -7.49 -9.60
N ILE A 168 -22.28 -6.84 -10.77
CA ILE A 168 -22.71 -5.46 -10.97
C ILE A 168 -24.24 -5.43 -11.09
N THR A 169 -24.89 -4.55 -10.34
CA THR A 169 -26.31 -4.31 -10.40
C THR A 169 -26.58 -2.84 -10.79
N PRO A 170 -27.82 -2.45 -11.15
CA PRO A 170 -28.17 -1.04 -11.40
C PRO A 170 -27.93 -0.12 -10.19
N ARG A 171 -27.77 -0.70 -8.99
CA ARG A 171 -27.47 0.03 -7.75
C ARG A 171 -25.98 0.15 -7.46
N THR A 172 -25.12 -0.61 -8.12
CA THR A 172 -23.67 -0.52 -7.96
C THR A 172 -23.18 0.84 -8.44
N LYS A 173 -22.50 1.61 -7.59
CA LYS A 173 -22.03 2.96 -7.87
C LYS A 173 -20.52 3.11 -7.80
N LEU A 174 -19.81 2.18 -7.15
CA LEU A 174 -18.38 2.19 -7.03
C LEU A 174 -17.86 0.78 -6.76
N LEU A 175 -16.70 0.47 -7.33
CA LEU A 175 -15.88 -0.69 -6.98
C LEU A 175 -14.63 -0.21 -6.24
N SER A 176 -14.32 -0.80 -5.08
CA SER A 176 -13.12 -0.49 -4.31
C SER A 176 -12.32 -1.77 -4.06
N ILE A 177 -11.08 -1.82 -4.58
CA ILE A 177 -10.30 -3.05 -4.68
C ILE A 177 -8.83 -2.85 -4.31
N ALA A 178 -8.26 -3.77 -3.54
CA ALA A 178 -6.83 -3.85 -3.34
C ALA A 178 -6.11 -4.29 -4.62
N HIS A 179 -5.05 -3.57 -5.01
CA HIS A 179 -4.17 -4.00 -6.10
C HIS A 179 -3.40 -5.25 -5.70
N VAL A 180 -2.88 -5.26 -4.46
CA VAL A 180 -2.19 -6.41 -3.88
C VAL A 180 -2.74 -6.70 -2.49
N SER A 181 -3.10 -7.96 -2.21
CA SER A 181 -3.55 -8.37 -0.90
C SER A 181 -2.42 -8.32 0.13
N ASN A 182 -2.61 -7.61 1.22
CA ASN A 182 -1.65 -7.52 2.31
C ASN A 182 -1.50 -8.81 3.13
N VAL A 183 -2.34 -9.82 2.89
CA VAL A 183 -2.30 -11.13 3.53
C VAL A 183 -1.83 -12.19 2.56
N LEU A 184 -2.52 -12.32 1.42
CA LEU A 184 -2.30 -13.40 0.46
C LEU A 184 -1.12 -13.11 -0.48
N GLY A 185 -0.70 -11.84 -0.59
CA GLY A 185 0.24 -11.39 -1.61
C GLY A 185 -0.34 -11.43 -3.03
N THR A 186 -1.60 -11.84 -3.19
CA THR A 186 -2.26 -11.92 -4.51
C THR A 186 -2.22 -10.57 -5.20
N VAL A 187 -1.72 -10.54 -6.42
CA VAL A 187 -1.78 -9.38 -7.33
C VAL A 187 -3.05 -9.50 -8.16
N ASN A 188 -3.97 -8.57 -7.97
CA ASN A 188 -5.24 -8.55 -8.71
C ASN A 188 -5.05 -7.92 -10.10
N PRO A 189 -5.71 -8.44 -11.15
CA PRO A 189 -5.66 -7.89 -12.51
C PRO A 189 -6.53 -6.63 -12.62
N VAL A 190 -6.15 -5.55 -11.89
CA VAL A 190 -6.99 -4.37 -11.71
C VAL A 190 -7.31 -3.65 -13.02
N ALA A 191 -6.41 -3.65 -14.00
CA ALA A 191 -6.68 -3.03 -15.31
C ALA A 191 -7.85 -3.71 -16.05
N ASP A 192 -7.90 -5.05 -16.04
CA ASP A 192 -9.02 -5.80 -16.66
C ASP A 192 -10.32 -5.58 -15.88
N ILE A 193 -10.23 -5.54 -14.56
CA ILE A 193 -11.37 -5.30 -13.66
C ILE A 193 -11.94 -3.88 -13.89
N ILE A 194 -11.07 -2.86 -13.98
CA ILE A 194 -11.45 -1.48 -14.25
C ILE A 194 -12.16 -1.38 -15.60
N LYS A 195 -11.62 -2.01 -16.63
CA LYS A 195 -12.25 -2.03 -17.95
C LYS A 195 -13.68 -2.57 -17.89
N ILE A 196 -13.91 -3.70 -17.22
CA ILE A 196 -15.25 -4.28 -17.06
C ILE A 196 -16.16 -3.33 -16.24
N ALA A 197 -15.65 -2.73 -15.17
CA ALA A 197 -16.43 -1.78 -14.36
C ALA A 197 -16.83 -0.55 -15.18
N HIS A 198 -15.92 0.00 -15.99
CA HIS A 198 -16.19 1.16 -16.85
C HIS A 198 -17.19 0.85 -17.97
N GLU A 199 -17.25 -0.39 -18.49
CA GLU A 199 -18.31 -0.81 -19.43
C GLU A 199 -19.71 -0.72 -18.82
N HIS A 200 -19.81 -0.59 -17.49
CA HIS A 200 -21.04 -0.40 -16.72
C HIS A 200 -21.14 0.98 -16.04
N ASP A 201 -20.32 1.95 -16.44
CA ASP A 201 -20.23 3.29 -15.84
C ASP A 201 -19.92 3.30 -14.33
N ILE A 202 -19.15 2.31 -13.84
CA ILE A 202 -18.77 2.16 -12.43
C ILE A 202 -17.34 2.66 -12.23
N PRO A 203 -17.11 3.75 -11.48
CA PRO A 203 -15.76 4.20 -11.11
C PRO A 203 -15.10 3.23 -10.14
N VAL A 204 -13.74 3.19 -10.21
CA VAL A 204 -12.93 2.25 -9.44
C VAL A 204 -11.91 2.98 -8.57
N LEU A 205 -11.93 2.67 -7.26
CA LEU A 205 -10.88 3.01 -6.32
C LEU A 205 -9.94 1.82 -6.14
N VAL A 206 -8.65 2.04 -6.34
CA VAL A 206 -7.60 1.05 -6.14
C VAL A 206 -6.82 1.35 -4.87
N ASP A 207 -6.83 0.42 -3.90
CA ASP A 207 -5.92 0.44 -2.76
C ASP A 207 -4.55 -0.07 -3.22
N GLY A 208 -3.62 0.87 -3.41
CA GLY A 208 -2.25 0.66 -3.86
C GLY A 208 -1.23 0.54 -2.73
N ALA A 209 -1.67 0.40 -1.47
CA ALA A 209 -0.78 0.40 -0.31
C ALA A 209 0.31 -0.69 -0.35
N GLN A 210 0.03 -1.81 -1.00
CA GLN A 210 0.99 -2.93 -1.18
C GLN A 210 1.57 -3.00 -2.59
N SER A 211 1.16 -2.17 -3.54
CA SER A 211 1.73 -2.16 -4.89
C SER A 211 2.73 -1.04 -5.12
N ALA A 212 2.45 0.16 -4.58
CA ALA A 212 3.30 1.33 -4.76
C ALA A 212 4.78 1.14 -4.36
N PRO A 213 5.14 0.34 -3.31
CA PRO A 213 6.53 0.11 -2.96
C PRO A 213 7.25 -0.92 -3.85
N HIS A 214 6.52 -1.81 -4.55
CA HIS A 214 7.08 -3.04 -5.11
C HIS A 214 7.18 -3.02 -6.64
N PHE A 215 6.31 -2.30 -7.34
CA PHE A 215 6.36 -2.18 -8.79
C PHE A 215 5.84 -0.83 -9.31
N ARG A 216 6.18 -0.54 -10.55
CA ARG A 216 5.77 0.72 -11.18
C ARG A 216 4.25 0.79 -11.32
N VAL A 217 3.69 1.83 -10.75
CA VAL A 217 2.27 2.18 -10.91
C VAL A 217 2.13 3.20 -12.04
N ASP A 218 1.19 2.94 -12.95
CA ASP A 218 0.80 3.87 -14.00
C ASP A 218 -0.73 4.01 -13.97
N VAL A 219 -1.20 5.09 -13.31
CA VAL A 219 -2.64 5.31 -13.12
C VAL A 219 -3.37 5.63 -14.43
N GLN A 220 -2.66 6.19 -15.43
CA GLN A 220 -3.24 6.43 -16.75
C GLN A 220 -3.42 5.13 -17.52
N ALA A 221 -2.39 4.26 -17.56
CA ALA A 221 -2.48 2.96 -18.22
C ALA A 221 -3.47 2.02 -17.52
N MET A 222 -3.60 2.12 -16.19
CA MET A 222 -4.56 1.38 -15.38
C MET A 222 -5.99 1.90 -15.58
N ASP A 223 -6.13 3.19 -15.90
CA ASP A 223 -7.37 3.95 -16.04
C ASP A 223 -8.23 3.97 -14.77
N CYS A 224 -7.63 3.85 -13.58
CA CYS A 224 -8.36 3.93 -12.32
C CYS A 224 -8.88 5.35 -12.05
N ASP A 225 -10.02 5.47 -11.38
CA ASP A 225 -10.62 6.76 -11.05
C ASP A 225 -10.02 7.34 -9.77
N PHE A 226 -9.64 6.45 -8.85
CA PHE A 226 -8.92 6.79 -7.61
C PHE A 226 -7.83 5.76 -7.32
N PHE A 227 -6.70 6.22 -6.77
CA PHE A 227 -5.62 5.36 -6.31
C PHE A 227 -5.06 5.88 -4.98
N ALA A 228 -4.88 5.00 -4.00
CA ALA A 228 -4.45 5.40 -2.66
C ALA A 228 -3.23 4.61 -2.20
N PHE A 229 -2.23 5.30 -1.60
CA PHE A 229 -1.08 4.63 -1.00
C PHE A 229 -0.52 5.40 0.20
N SER A 230 0.39 4.76 0.96
CA SER A 230 1.00 5.30 2.17
C SER A 230 2.51 5.39 2.06
N GLY A 231 3.08 6.51 2.48
CA GLY A 231 4.53 6.72 2.46
C GLY A 231 5.31 5.72 3.32
N HIS A 232 4.78 5.36 4.50
CA HIS A 232 5.49 4.49 5.43
C HIS A 232 5.73 3.05 4.94
N LYS A 233 5.07 2.62 3.87
CA LYS A 233 5.28 1.30 3.25
C LYS A 233 6.27 1.34 2.09
N MET A 234 6.61 2.54 1.60
CA MET A 234 7.52 2.75 0.49
C MET A 234 8.76 3.56 0.91
N TYR A 235 9.36 3.17 2.04
CA TYR A 235 10.59 3.75 2.61
C TYR A 235 10.45 5.21 3.08
N GLY A 236 9.30 5.83 2.89
CA GLY A 236 8.95 7.19 3.32
C GLY A 236 8.47 7.25 4.77
N PRO A 237 8.22 8.45 5.31
CA PRO A 237 7.80 8.65 6.69
C PRO A 237 6.40 8.12 6.97
N THR A 238 6.08 7.96 8.25
CA THR A 238 4.71 7.78 8.74
C THR A 238 3.94 9.10 8.67
N GLY A 239 2.61 9.04 8.68
CA GLY A 239 1.77 10.25 8.73
C GLY A 239 1.55 10.93 7.39
N ILE A 240 2.10 10.39 6.30
CA ILE A 240 1.90 10.87 4.94
C ILE A 240 1.41 9.74 4.02
N GLY A 241 0.51 10.07 3.13
CA GLY A 241 0.04 9.24 2.04
C GLY A 241 -0.55 10.11 0.93
N VAL A 242 -1.05 9.46 -0.08
CA VAL A 242 -1.55 10.10 -1.28
C VAL A 242 -2.89 9.50 -1.67
N LEU A 243 -3.80 10.36 -2.06
CA LEU A 243 -4.93 10.05 -2.92
C LEU A 243 -4.66 10.65 -4.30
N TYR A 244 -4.62 9.81 -5.33
CA TYR A 244 -4.85 10.20 -6.69
C TYR A 244 -6.35 10.11 -6.99
N GLY A 245 -6.88 11.09 -7.69
CA GLY A 245 -8.23 11.02 -8.26
C GLY A 245 -8.27 11.73 -9.59
N LYS A 246 -8.95 11.17 -10.58
CA LYS A 246 -9.19 11.87 -11.85
C LYS A 246 -9.83 13.23 -11.56
N GLU A 247 -9.33 14.30 -12.18
CA GLU A 247 -9.78 15.68 -11.96
C GLU A 247 -11.30 15.80 -12.01
N GLU A 248 -11.94 15.15 -12.99
CA GLU A 248 -13.40 15.17 -13.15
C GLU A 248 -14.17 14.61 -11.96
N TRP A 249 -13.60 13.61 -11.25
CA TRP A 249 -14.19 13.09 -10.03
C TRP A 249 -13.92 14.01 -8.86
N LEU A 250 -12.68 14.46 -8.68
CA LEU A 250 -12.33 15.38 -7.60
C LEU A 250 -13.13 16.68 -7.66
N GLU A 251 -13.44 17.21 -8.85
CA GLU A 251 -14.29 18.39 -9.02
C GLU A 251 -15.72 18.15 -8.53
N LYS A 252 -16.29 16.97 -8.81
CA LYS A 252 -17.65 16.60 -8.38
C LYS A 252 -17.79 16.35 -6.88
N LEU A 253 -16.69 15.92 -6.21
CA LEU A 253 -16.73 15.52 -4.82
C LEU A 253 -16.67 16.75 -3.87
N PRO A 254 -17.53 16.83 -2.84
CA PRO A 254 -17.39 17.83 -1.80
C PRO A 254 -16.18 17.54 -0.89
N PRO A 255 -15.59 18.56 -0.23
CA PRO A 255 -14.59 18.31 0.79
C PRO A 255 -15.20 17.57 1.98
N TYR A 256 -14.41 16.69 2.62
CA TYR A 256 -14.86 15.90 3.78
C TYR A 256 -14.39 16.48 5.11
N GLN A 257 -13.43 17.40 5.10
CA GLN A 257 -12.94 18.16 6.24
C GLN A 257 -13.06 19.66 5.96
N GLY A 258 -13.29 20.45 7.00
CA GLY A 258 -13.33 21.91 6.92
C GLY A 258 -12.27 22.53 7.82
N GLY A 259 -11.62 23.59 7.34
CA GLY A 259 -10.58 24.30 8.09
C GLY A 259 -9.94 25.42 7.28
N GLY A 260 -8.78 25.89 7.72
CA GLY A 260 -7.92 26.76 6.94
C GLY A 260 -7.34 26.03 5.72
N GLU A 261 -6.66 26.72 4.86
CA GLU A 261 -6.04 26.31 3.60
C GLU A 261 -7.04 25.92 2.49
N MET A 262 -8.07 25.12 2.80
CA MET A 262 -9.00 24.54 1.84
C MET A 262 -10.14 25.48 1.42
N ILE A 263 -10.20 26.71 1.95
CA ILE A 263 -11.26 27.70 1.71
C ILE A 263 -10.77 28.84 0.85
N ASP A 264 -11.62 29.30 -0.09
CA ASP A 264 -11.45 30.56 -0.83
C ASP A 264 -12.05 31.72 -0.01
N LYS A 265 -13.34 31.66 0.30
CA LYS A 265 -14.03 32.70 1.05
C LYS A 265 -14.98 32.13 2.10
N VAL A 266 -14.95 32.71 3.29
CA VAL A 266 -15.84 32.34 4.40
C VAL A 266 -16.67 33.56 4.82
N THR A 267 -17.99 33.38 4.90
CA THR A 267 -18.93 34.28 5.55
C THR A 267 -19.74 33.51 6.57
N TRP A 268 -20.57 34.19 7.37
CA TRP A 268 -21.46 33.50 8.30
C TRP A 268 -22.51 32.62 7.55
N GLU A 269 -22.87 33.00 6.33
CA GLU A 269 -23.93 32.39 5.54
C GLU A 269 -23.39 31.31 4.58
N LYS A 270 -22.12 31.44 4.14
CA LYS A 270 -21.59 30.58 3.09
C LYS A 270 -20.06 30.50 3.11
N THR A 271 -19.55 29.32 2.77
CA THR A 271 -18.14 29.06 2.46
C THR A 271 -17.99 28.67 1.00
N THR A 272 -16.97 29.20 0.31
CA THR A 272 -16.47 28.68 -0.97
C THR A 272 -15.11 28.05 -0.75
N PHE A 273 -14.79 27.07 -1.59
CA PHE A 273 -13.60 26.24 -1.41
C PHE A 273 -12.52 26.61 -2.43
N GLU A 274 -11.28 26.36 -2.06
CA GLU A 274 -10.14 26.48 -2.96
C GLU A 274 -10.25 25.48 -4.13
N ARG A 275 -9.45 25.76 -5.17
CA ARG A 275 -9.27 24.85 -6.30
C ARG A 275 -8.60 23.52 -5.87
N LEU A 276 -8.66 22.53 -6.75
CA LEU A 276 -7.88 21.29 -6.59
C LEU A 276 -6.37 21.55 -6.54
N PRO A 277 -5.63 20.79 -5.76
CA PRO A 277 -6.08 19.76 -4.82
C PRO A 277 -6.46 20.33 -3.44
N PHE A 278 -6.24 21.61 -3.20
CA PHE A 278 -6.29 22.29 -1.89
C PHE A 278 -7.64 22.16 -1.19
N LYS A 279 -8.76 22.05 -1.93
CA LYS A 279 -10.08 21.86 -1.28
C LYS A 279 -10.20 20.60 -0.44
N PHE A 280 -9.27 19.65 -0.58
CA PHE A 280 -9.22 18.41 0.20
C PHE A 280 -8.13 18.40 1.27
N GLU A 281 -7.30 19.46 1.37
CA GLU A 281 -6.16 19.55 2.27
C GLU A 281 -6.44 20.62 3.36
N ALA A 282 -7.24 20.25 4.37
CA ALA A 282 -7.65 21.17 5.44
C ALA A 282 -6.58 21.29 6.53
N GLY A 283 -6.22 22.53 6.88
CA GLY A 283 -5.23 22.84 7.92
C GLY A 283 -3.80 22.84 7.40
N THR A 284 -2.83 23.10 8.29
CA THR A 284 -1.41 23.06 7.92
C THR A 284 -1.02 21.64 7.53
N PRO A 285 -0.52 21.39 6.31
CA PRO A 285 -0.11 20.05 5.88
C PRO A 285 1.18 19.62 6.58
N ASP A 286 1.46 18.31 6.56
CA ASP A 286 2.76 17.78 6.98
C ASP A 286 3.80 17.95 5.86
N TYR A 287 4.27 19.19 5.67
CA TYR A 287 5.20 19.55 4.60
C TYR A 287 6.55 18.85 4.73
N VAL A 288 7.01 18.55 5.94
CA VAL A 288 8.25 17.80 6.17
C VAL A 288 8.10 16.34 5.75
N ALA A 289 6.96 15.72 6.05
CA ALA A 289 6.72 14.35 5.62
C ALA A 289 6.51 14.24 4.10
N THR A 290 5.96 15.27 3.43
CA THR A 290 5.87 15.27 1.95
C THR A 290 7.25 15.31 1.30
N HIS A 291 8.19 16.12 1.84
CA HIS A 291 9.58 16.14 1.38
C HIS A 291 10.28 14.80 1.64
N GLY A 292 10.05 14.18 2.82
CA GLY A 292 10.54 12.84 3.12
C GLY A 292 9.99 11.78 2.15
N LEU A 293 8.71 11.87 1.76
CA LEU A 293 8.09 11.00 0.75
C LEU A 293 8.74 11.21 -0.63
N ALA A 294 8.96 12.46 -1.03
CA ALA A 294 9.63 12.78 -2.29
C ALA A 294 11.05 12.21 -2.35
N THR A 295 11.80 12.29 -1.25
CA THR A 295 13.13 11.70 -1.13
C THR A 295 13.10 10.17 -1.22
N ALA A 296 12.07 9.53 -0.62
CA ALA A 296 11.88 8.08 -0.76
C ALA A 296 11.57 7.66 -2.21
N ILE A 297 10.80 8.46 -2.93
CA ILE A 297 10.52 8.25 -4.36
C ILE A 297 11.82 8.33 -5.18
N ASP A 298 12.68 9.33 -4.92
CA ASP A 298 13.98 9.42 -5.58
C ASP A 298 14.83 8.18 -5.30
N TYR A 299 14.89 7.75 -4.05
CA TYR A 299 15.65 6.57 -3.64
C TYR A 299 15.20 5.29 -4.38
N ILE A 300 13.88 5.08 -4.51
CA ILE A 300 13.31 3.96 -5.27
C ILE A 300 13.68 4.09 -6.77
N ASN A 301 13.52 5.28 -7.33
CA ASN A 301 13.80 5.52 -8.75
C ASN A 301 15.29 5.33 -9.10
N ASP A 302 16.21 5.71 -8.20
CA ASP A 302 17.66 5.55 -8.38
C ASP A 302 18.06 4.07 -8.38
N ILE A 303 17.41 3.23 -7.57
CA ILE A 303 17.60 1.77 -7.59
C ILE A 303 16.94 1.16 -8.83
N GLY A 304 15.72 1.60 -9.14
CA GLY A 304 14.92 1.17 -10.27
C GLY A 304 13.98 0.00 -9.96
N PHE A 305 12.70 0.16 -10.33
CA PHE A 305 11.66 -0.85 -10.05
C PHE A 305 11.95 -2.23 -10.65
N ASP A 306 12.54 -2.31 -11.85
CA ASP A 306 12.85 -3.61 -12.48
C ASP A 306 13.78 -4.44 -11.58
N ALA A 307 14.78 -3.81 -10.96
CA ALA A 307 15.74 -4.46 -10.09
C ALA A 307 15.12 -4.83 -8.74
N ILE A 308 14.31 -3.93 -8.16
CA ILE A 308 13.57 -4.19 -6.91
C ILE A 308 12.63 -5.37 -7.09
N GLN A 309 11.80 -5.33 -8.11
CA GLN A 309 10.80 -6.36 -8.40
C GLN A 309 11.45 -7.72 -8.67
N GLN A 310 12.53 -7.77 -9.46
CA GLN A 310 13.26 -9.01 -9.70
C GLN A 310 13.82 -9.60 -8.41
N HIS A 311 14.41 -8.77 -7.56
CA HIS A 311 14.97 -9.18 -6.27
C HIS A 311 13.88 -9.73 -5.34
N GLU A 312 12.78 -8.99 -5.15
CA GLU A 312 11.69 -9.37 -4.25
C GLU A 312 10.94 -10.62 -4.74
N GLN A 313 10.77 -10.79 -6.04
CA GLN A 313 10.24 -12.02 -6.62
C GLN A 313 11.13 -13.23 -6.37
N GLU A 314 12.44 -13.06 -6.50
CA GLU A 314 13.41 -14.13 -6.21
C GLU A 314 13.35 -14.53 -4.73
N LEU A 315 13.28 -13.56 -3.80
CA LEU A 315 13.11 -13.82 -2.38
C LEU A 315 11.77 -14.51 -2.07
N THR A 316 10.69 -14.04 -2.67
CA THR A 316 9.34 -14.62 -2.46
C THR A 316 9.28 -16.07 -2.92
N ARG A 317 9.79 -16.34 -4.11
CA ARG A 317 9.89 -17.71 -4.65
C ARG A 317 10.76 -18.59 -3.74
N TYR A 318 11.96 -18.12 -3.41
CA TYR A 318 12.89 -18.86 -2.55
C TYR A 318 12.27 -19.15 -1.17
N CYS A 319 11.60 -18.18 -0.56
CA CYS A 319 10.92 -18.38 0.71
C CYS A 319 9.86 -19.45 0.63
N MET A 320 8.99 -19.44 -0.39
CA MET A 320 7.95 -20.46 -0.55
C MET A 320 8.55 -21.85 -0.77
N GLU A 321 9.59 -21.96 -1.61
CA GLU A 321 10.30 -23.23 -1.85
C GLU A 321 10.88 -23.80 -0.55
N GLN A 322 11.52 -22.95 0.26
CA GLN A 322 12.11 -23.39 1.53
C GLN A 322 11.05 -23.72 2.59
N LEU A 323 9.98 -22.93 2.69
CA LEU A 323 8.88 -23.20 3.63
C LEU A 323 8.20 -24.54 3.32
N LEU A 324 7.95 -24.86 2.05
CA LEU A 324 7.33 -26.12 1.64
C LEU A 324 8.17 -27.37 1.98
N THR A 325 9.43 -27.21 2.39
CA THR A 325 10.26 -28.31 2.93
C THR A 325 10.00 -28.63 4.40
N ILE A 326 9.15 -27.82 5.08
CA ILE A 326 8.76 -28.01 6.48
C ILE A 326 7.49 -28.88 6.50
N PRO A 327 7.44 -29.96 7.31
CA PRO A 327 6.23 -30.75 7.46
C PRO A 327 5.04 -29.92 7.93
N ASP A 328 3.84 -30.24 7.45
CA ASP A 328 2.57 -29.60 7.80
C ASP A 328 2.51 -28.09 7.54
N MET A 329 3.39 -27.58 6.67
CA MET A 329 3.40 -26.18 6.23
C MET A 329 2.22 -25.91 5.33
N HIS A 330 1.44 -24.90 5.66
CA HIS A 330 0.36 -24.37 4.83
C HIS A 330 0.65 -22.91 4.46
N ILE A 331 0.81 -22.62 3.16
CA ILE A 331 0.98 -21.26 2.63
C ILE A 331 -0.34 -20.77 2.05
N TYR A 332 -0.76 -19.57 2.42
CA TYR A 332 -2.00 -18.94 1.95
C TYR A 332 -1.77 -18.05 0.73
N GLY A 333 -2.75 -18.04 -0.18
CA GLY A 333 -2.69 -17.30 -1.44
C GLY A 333 -2.03 -18.10 -2.57
N PRO A 334 -1.88 -17.50 -3.77
CA PRO A 334 -1.39 -18.22 -4.94
C PRO A 334 0.04 -18.72 -4.73
N ILE A 335 0.27 -19.98 -4.97
CA ILE A 335 1.59 -20.64 -4.85
C ILE A 335 2.25 -20.76 -6.24
N GLY A 336 1.45 -20.72 -7.32
CA GLY A 336 1.94 -20.93 -8.68
C GLY A 336 2.45 -22.35 -8.93
N ASN A 337 3.02 -22.59 -10.10
CA ASN A 337 3.75 -23.82 -10.38
C ASN A 337 5.21 -23.64 -9.94
N LEU A 338 5.53 -24.00 -8.71
CA LEU A 338 6.90 -24.00 -8.17
C LEU A 338 7.74 -25.14 -8.76
N SER A 339 7.68 -25.35 -10.09
CA SER A 339 8.50 -26.35 -10.75
C SER A 339 9.84 -25.75 -11.19
N PRO A 340 10.99 -26.37 -10.85
CA PRO A 340 12.31 -25.89 -11.27
C PRO A 340 12.49 -25.84 -12.80
N SER A 341 11.63 -26.52 -13.56
CA SER A 341 11.69 -26.60 -15.02
C SER A 341 10.98 -25.47 -15.76
N HIS A 342 10.25 -24.59 -15.07
CA HIS A 342 9.59 -23.44 -15.69
C HIS A 342 10.07 -22.15 -15.02
N PRO A 343 10.79 -21.27 -15.75
CA PRO A 343 11.10 -19.95 -15.24
C PRO A 343 9.79 -19.20 -15.00
N LEU A 344 9.51 -18.88 -13.73
CA LEU A 344 8.35 -18.09 -13.35
C LEU A 344 8.55 -16.66 -13.89
N THR A 345 7.67 -16.24 -14.78
CA THR A 345 7.52 -14.82 -15.12
C THR A 345 6.63 -14.15 -14.07
N PHE A 346 6.73 -12.84 -13.89
CA PHE A 346 5.87 -12.07 -12.97
C PHE A 346 4.38 -12.39 -13.15
N SER A 347 3.94 -12.49 -14.40
CA SER A 347 2.57 -12.86 -14.77
C SER A 347 2.16 -14.27 -14.33
N SER A 348 3.11 -15.16 -14.04
CA SER A 348 2.81 -16.55 -13.63
C SER A 348 2.77 -16.74 -12.12
N LEU A 349 3.46 -15.91 -11.33
CA LEU A 349 3.46 -16.03 -9.88
C LEU A 349 2.19 -15.46 -9.25
N MET A 350 1.64 -14.38 -9.82
CA MET A 350 0.48 -13.64 -9.29
C MET A 350 0.57 -13.34 -7.77
N LYS A 351 1.79 -13.30 -7.22
CA LYS A 351 2.08 -13.09 -5.81
C LYS A 351 3.26 -12.15 -5.65
N ASP A 352 3.07 -11.14 -4.83
CA ASP A 352 4.09 -10.17 -4.47
C ASP A 352 4.78 -10.55 -3.14
N ALA A 353 5.71 -9.73 -2.69
CA ALA A 353 6.65 -9.91 -1.57
C ALA A 353 6.02 -10.20 -0.19
N VAL A 354 4.90 -10.90 -0.16
CA VAL A 354 4.13 -11.27 1.05
C VAL A 354 3.87 -12.77 1.07
N VAL A 355 4.30 -13.46 2.13
CA VAL A 355 4.07 -14.89 2.35
C VAL A 355 3.43 -15.11 3.73
N SER A 356 2.14 -15.47 3.73
CA SER A 356 1.41 -15.85 4.94
C SER A 356 1.33 -17.37 5.04
N PHE A 357 1.56 -17.89 6.24
CA PHE A 357 1.62 -19.34 6.47
C PHE A 357 1.21 -19.73 7.89
N ASN A 358 0.88 -21.01 8.08
CA ASN A 358 0.77 -21.69 9.36
C ASN A 358 1.48 -23.06 9.29
N VAL A 359 1.80 -23.65 10.45
CA VAL A 359 2.48 -24.95 10.54
C VAL A 359 1.66 -25.85 11.47
N GLY A 360 1.02 -26.89 10.93
CA GLY A 360 0.18 -27.79 11.67
C GLY A 360 -0.81 -27.06 12.59
N ASP A 361 -0.91 -27.50 13.83
CA ASP A 361 -1.79 -26.92 14.85
C ASP A 361 -1.10 -25.83 15.71
N ILE A 362 0.13 -25.41 15.37
CA ILE A 362 0.86 -24.38 16.13
C ILE A 362 0.17 -23.04 15.96
N HIS A 363 -0.25 -22.43 17.08
CA HIS A 363 -0.92 -21.15 17.03
C HIS A 363 0.03 -20.05 16.49
N HIS A 364 -0.45 -19.24 15.55
CA HIS A 364 0.37 -18.21 14.90
C HIS A 364 1.04 -17.23 15.86
N LEU A 365 0.41 -16.90 17.01
CA LEU A 365 1.01 -16.03 18.03
C LEU A 365 2.19 -16.70 18.73
N ASP A 366 2.11 -18.00 19.01
CA ASP A 366 3.19 -18.75 19.65
C ASP A 366 4.39 -18.84 18.69
N MET A 367 4.12 -19.18 17.43
CA MET A 367 5.16 -19.19 16.39
C MET A 367 5.86 -17.83 16.29
N GLY A 368 5.12 -16.73 16.16
CA GLY A 368 5.71 -15.41 16.04
C GLY A 368 6.45 -14.95 17.30
N THR A 369 5.92 -15.24 18.49
CA THR A 369 6.56 -14.91 19.77
C THR A 369 7.90 -15.62 19.93
N LEU A 370 7.98 -16.90 19.53
CA LEU A 370 9.21 -17.69 19.62
C LEU A 370 10.23 -17.28 18.52
N LEU A 371 9.77 -16.92 17.33
CA LEU A 371 10.63 -16.35 16.27
C LEU A 371 11.25 -15.00 16.70
N ASP A 372 10.45 -14.14 17.35
CA ASP A 372 10.96 -12.87 17.90
C ASP A 372 12.14 -13.08 18.87
N ARG A 373 12.06 -14.10 19.75
CA ARG A 373 13.16 -14.49 20.65
C ARG A 373 14.42 -14.95 19.90
N LEU A 374 14.30 -15.29 18.63
CA LEU A 374 15.41 -15.62 17.75
C LEU A 374 15.92 -14.42 16.94
N GLY A 375 15.37 -13.21 17.18
CA GLY A 375 15.70 -11.98 16.44
C GLY A 375 14.95 -11.83 15.11
N ILE A 376 13.95 -12.67 14.84
CA ILE A 376 13.22 -12.72 13.58
C ILE A 376 11.85 -12.03 13.75
N ALA A 377 11.73 -10.83 13.19
CA ALA A 377 10.52 -10.02 13.24
C ALA A 377 9.57 -10.38 12.09
N VAL A 378 8.52 -11.11 12.40
CA VAL A 378 7.39 -11.42 11.53
C VAL A 378 6.10 -10.85 12.12
N ARG A 379 5.05 -10.74 11.32
CA ARG A 379 3.73 -10.35 11.81
C ARG A 379 2.84 -11.56 12.05
N THR A 380 1.96 -11.49 13.07
CA THR A 380 0.98 -12.55 13.36
C THR A 380 -0.41 -11.99 13.53
N GLY A 381 -1.44 -12.83 13.32
CA GLY A 381 -2.85 -12.50 13.53
C GLY A 381 -3.63 -12.31 12.23
N HIS A 382 -4.68 -11.48 12.28
CA HIS A 382 -5.59 -11.28 11.15
C HIS A 382 -5.14 -10.21 10.14
N HIS A 383 -4.00 -9.55 10.35
CA HIS A 383 -3.38 -8.54 9.46
C HIS A 383 -4.33 -7.43 8.98
N CYS A 384 -5.28 -7.02 9.82
CA CYS A 384 -6.35 -6.08 9.46
C CYS A 384 -7.22 -6.56 8.27
N ALA A 385 -7.45 -7.88 8.16
CA ALA A 385 -8.29 -8.53 7.16
C ALA A 385 -9.11 -9.67 7.80
N GLN A 386 -9.83 -9.37 8.89
CA GLN A 386 -10.58 -10.37 9.65
C GLN A 386 -11.65 -11.10 8.82
N PRO A 387 -12.40 -10.45 7.90
CA PRO A 387 -13.32 -11.17 7.01
C PRO A 387 -12.62 -12.23 6.17
N LEU A 388 -11.40 -11.96 5.70
CA LEU A 388 -10.60 -12.95 4.97
C LEU A 388 -10.20 -14.15 5.86
N MET A 389 -9.82 -13.91 7.12
CA MET A 389 -9.55 -15.01 8.06
C MET A 389 -10.78 -15.89 8.25
N ASN A 390 -11.96 -15.30 8.39
CA ASN A 390 -13.23 -16.02 8.48
C ASN A 390 -13.51 -16.85 7.22
N ARG A 391 -13.26 -16.28 6.01
CA ARG A 391 -13.37 -16.99 4.71
C ARG A 391 -12.44 -18.20 4.63
N LEU A 392 -11.23 -18.08 5.18
CA LEU A 392 -10.23 -19.16 5.20
C LEU A 392 -10.46 -20.16 6.36
N GLY A 393 -11.38 -19.90 7.27
CA GLY A 393 -11.69 -20.76 8.43
C GLY A 393 -10.59 -20.78 9.49
N ILE A 394 -9.79 -19.71 9.63
CA ILE A 394 -8.66 -19.62 10.55
C ILE A 394 -8.75 -18.37 11.44
N SER A 395 -8.02 -18.39 12.58
CA SER A 395 -7.94 -17.25 13.50
C SER A 395 -6.90 -16.19 13.07
N GLY A 396 -5.92 -16.58 12.25
CA GLY A 396 -4.82 -15.74 11.78
C GLY A 396 -3.70 -16.55 11.16
N THR A 397 -2.68 -15.85 10.70
CA THR A 397 -1.46 -16.43 10.10
C THR A 397 -0.20 -15.81 10.68
N VAL A 398 0.93 -16.46 10.48
CA VAL A 398 2.25 -15.81 10.47
C VAL A 398 2.48 -15.24 9.08
N ARG A 399 2.99 -14.02 8.98
CA ARG A 399 3.28 -13.36 7.71
C ARG A 399 4.74 -12.88 7.68
N ALA A 400 5.50 -13.38 6.74
CA ALA A 400 6.78 -12.81 6.33
C ALA A 400 6.55 -11.90 5.10
N SER A 401 7.21 -10.76 5.05
CA SER A 401 7.15 -9.83 3.92
C SER A 401 8.51 -9.19 3.67
N PHE A 402 8.87 -9.09 2.40
CA PHE A 402 10.19 -8.68 1.96
C PHE A 402 10.19 -7.25 1.43
N ALA A 403 11.38 -6.68 1.39
CA ALA A 403 11.69 -5.38 0.81
C ALA A 403 13.06 -5.44 0.16
N LEU A 404 13.41 -4.41 -0.59
CA LEU A 404 14.64 -4.30 -1.38
C LEU A 404 15.95 -4.58 -0.62
N TYR A 405 15.95 -4.58 0.71
CA TYR A 405 17.13 -4.82 1.56
C TYR A 405 17.17 -6.21 2.19
N ASN A 406 16.17 -7.07 2.01
CA ASN A 406 16.17 -8.43 2.56
C ASN A 406 17.06 -9.37 1.75
N THR A 407 17.51 -10.46 2.38
CA THR A 407 18.43 -11.43 1.78
C THR A 407 17.94 -12.87 1.89
N LYS A 408 18.53 -13.79 1.13
CA LYS A 408 18.22 -15.23 1.21
C LYS A 408 18.66 -15.83 2.56
N GLU A 409 19.76 -15.33 3.13
CA GLU A 409 20.25 -15.75 4.44
C GLU A 409 19.24 -15.42 5.55
N GLU A 410 18.50 -14.32 5.43
CA GLU A 410 17.41 -13.99 6.35
C GLU A 410 16.23 -14.98 6.22
N ILE A 411 15.96 -15.47 5.01
CA ILE A 411 14.96 -16.51 4.76
C ILE A 411 15.44 -17.86 5.33
N ASP A 412 16.72 -18.21 5.13
CA ASP A 412 17.30 -19.44 5.71
C ASP A 412 17.18 -19.43 7.23
N ALA A 413 17.45 -18.29 7.86
CA ALA A 413 17.32 -18.12 9.30
C ALA A 413 15.83 -18.21 9.74
N LEU A 414 14.88 -17.66 8.98
CA LEU A 414 13.44 -17.83 9.22
C LEU A 414 13.06 -19.31 9.19
N VAL A 415 13.44 -20.05 8.15
CA VAL A 415 13.14 -21.48 7.99
C VAL A 415 13.74 -22.31 9.12
N ALA A 416 15.01 -22.04 9.47
CA ALA A 416 15.67 -22.69 10.63
C ALA A 416 14.95 -22.38 11.94
N GLY A 417 14.50 -21.12 12.12
CA GLY A 417 13.74 -20.66 13.27
C GLY A 417 12.39 -21.41 13.37
N ILE A 418 11.63 -21.51 12.27
CA ILE A 418 10.36 -22.22 12.21
C ILE A 418 10.56 -23.71 12.57
N ARG A 419 11.55 -24.38 11.96
CA ARG A 419 11.86 -25.78 12.26
C ARG A 419 12.18 -25.99 13.76
N ARG A 420 12.97 -25.08 14.35
CA ARG A 420 13.30 -25.13 15.78
C ARG A 420 12.07 -24.94 16.65
N VAL A 421 11.18 -24.01 16.31
CA VAL A 421 9.95 -23.77 17.05
C VAL A 421 9.01 -24.97 16.92
N SER A 422 8.85 -25.52 15.71
CA SER A 422 7.98 -26.70 15.47
C SER A 422 8.42 -27.95 16.25
N GLN A 423 9.66 -28.06 16.65
CA GLN A 423 10.14 -29.17 17.52
C GLN A 423 9.74 -29.01 19.01
N MET A 424 9.15 -27.88 19.40
CA MET A 424 8.71 -27.60 20.77
C MET A 424 7.25 -28.01 21.00
N PHE A 425 6.53 -28.25 19.92
CA PHE A 425 5.12 -28.66 19.90
C PHE A 425 4.97 -30.09 19.35
#